data_a1bc152286c8fd2c2746ff727207c89b
#
_entry.id   a1bc152286c8fd2c2746ff727207c89b
#
_cell.length_a   1.000
_cell.length_b   1.000
_cell.length_c   1.000
_cell.angle_alpha   90.00
_cell.angle_beta   90.00
_cell.angle_gamma   90.00
#
_symmetry.space_group_name_H-M   'P 1'
#
loop_
_entity.id
_entity.type
_entity.pdbx_description
1 polymer ?
#
loop_
_entity_poly.entity_id
_entity_poly.type
_entity_poly.pdbx_seq_one_letter_code
_entity_poly.pdbx_strand_id
1 'polypeptide(L)'
;MEELGDFLQDCPDIRPLDVVLANELDDGCVRSGGRTTARELAERFGWNYAYGLEFIELVNGADPKGFHGNAVFSRWPIRRAWTVRLPEQYNWYFDRQRRIGGRCAVLAELDIGGRPLGVASIHLENRTHGEGRRLQMETVLQAAERLLPGIPVVLGGDLNTNTFDGRDKDVIQEIAGSPELQRRCLEDVARYEAALSAAEDMGYCVVPREPAVTRRKPLPDGSSLGLRLDWLLMRGVVPGESRVLSTRTADCDFARPDSALAQFQEEELSDHNAVWAVCGRP
;
A
#
# COMPACT_ATOMS: atom_id res chain seq x y z
N MET A 1 13.17 -2.59 9.65
CA MET A 1 12.07 -2.04 10.49
C MET A 1 12.53 -0.87 11.35
N GLU A 2 13.71 -0.94 11.96
CA GLU A 2 14.27 0.20 12.68
C GLU A 2 14.47 1.37 11.74
N GLU A 3 15.08 1.13 10.60
CA GLU A 3 15.29 2.11 9.53
C GLU A 3 13.98 2.71 9.00
N LEU A 4 12.96 1.88 8.78
CA LEU A 4 11.64 2.38 8.37
C LEU A 4 11.00 3.24 9.47
N GLY A 5 11.14 2.82 10.73
CA GLY A 5 10.70 3.61 11.88
C GLY A 5 11.43 4.95 11.96
N ASP A 6 12.76 4.97 11.77
CA ASP A 6 13.55 6.20 11.73
C ASP A 6 13.13 7.11 10.57
N PHE A 7 12.92 6.54 9.38
CA PHE A 7 12.41 7.27 8.23
C PHE A 7 11.06 7.95 8.51
N LEU A 8 10.08 7.20 9.00
CA LEU A 8 8.76 7.73 9.34
C LEU A 8 8.83 8.77 10.47
N GLN A 9 9.82 8.71 11.34
CA GLN A 9 9.98 9.61 12.45
C GLN A 9 10.78 10.87 12.10
N ASP A 10 11.81 10.76 11.30
CA ASP A 10 12.84 11.80 11.12
C ASP A 10 12.80 12.47 9.75
N CYS A 11 12.12 11.89 8.75
CA CYS A 11 11.97 12.51 7.44
C CYS A 11 11.02 13.73 7.53
N PRO A 12 11.50 14.95 7.27
CA PRO A 12 10.69 16.16 7.40
C PRO A 12 9.54 16.21 6.39
N ASP A 13 9.70 15.55 5.24
CA ASP A 13 8.71 15.54 4.17
C ASP A 13 7.47 14.74 4.48
N ILE A 14 7.53 13.85 5.46
CA ILE A 14 6.42 12.97 5.84
C ILE A 14 5.55 13.59 6.94
N ARG A 15 6.05 14.55 7.67
CA ARG A 15 5.37 15.08 8.86
C ARG A 15 4.42 16.23 8.57
N PRO A 16 3.32 16.32 9.37
CA PRO A 16 2.91 15.38 10.44
C PRO A 16 2.26 14.12 9.88
N LEU A 17 2.51 12.95 10.51
CA LEU A 17 1.81 11.70 10.25
C LEU A 17 0.75 11.47 11.32
N ASP A 18 -0.45 11.12 10.88
CA ASP A 18 -1.58 10.82 11.74
C ASP A 18 -2.12 9.41 11.55
N VAL A 19 -2.07 8.92 10.32
CA VAL A 19 -2.51 7.58 9.92
C VAL A 19 -1.53 7.01 8.91
N VAL A 20 -1.20 5.72 9.02
CA VAL A 20 -0.43 4.97 8.02
C VAL A 20 -1.23 3.76 7.58
N LEU A 21 -1.38 3.62 6.28
CA LEU A 21 -1.96 2.45 5.61
C LEU A 21 -0.81 1.65 5.02
N ALA A 22 -0.49 0.51 5.63
CA ALA A 22 0.70 -0.25 5.26
C ALA A 22 0.33 -1.63 4.73
N ASN A 23 1.07 -2.05 3.70
CA ASN A 23 0.96 -3.38 3.10
C ASN A 23 2.23 -4.19 3.36
N GLU A 24 2.12 -5.49 3.18
CA GLU A 24 3.24 -6.43 3.21
C GLU A 24 4.02 -6.48 4.54
N LEU A 25 3.31 -6.40 5.65
CA LEU A 25 3.89 -6.50 6.99
C LEU A 25 3.98 -7.96 7.44
N ASP A 26 5.18 -8.35 7.85
CA ASP A 26 5.45 -9.70 8.36
C ASP A 26 5.16 -9.83 9.86
N ASP A 27 4.66 -10.99 10.25
CA ASP A 27 4.53 -11.42 11.64
C ASP A 27 5.15 -12.82 11.80
N GLY A 28 6.30 -12.88 12.46
CA GLY A 28 7.03 -14.11 12.71
C GLY A 28 7.71 -14.71 11.48
N CYS A 29 7.80 -14.00 10.36
CA CYS A 29 8.47 -14.51 9.15
C CYS A 29 9.98 -14.62 9.32
N VAL A 30 10.55 -15.70 8.78
CA VAL A 30 12.02 -15.92 8.83
C VAL A 30 12.76 -14.79 8.12
N ARG A 31 12.27 -14.29 6.99
CA ARG A 31 12.88 -13.20 6.22
C ARG A 31 12.96 -11.88 7.00
N SER A 32 12.06 -11.67 7.94
CA SER A 32 12.04 -10.50 8.83
C SER A 32 12.67 -10.80 10.21
N GLY A 33 13.42 -11.89 10.35
CA GLY A 33 14.08 -12.28 11.59
C GLY A 33 13.12 -12.75 12.70
N GLY A 34 11.94 -13.23 12.35
CA GLY A 34 10.91 -13.67 13.30
C GLY A 34 10.20 -12.51 14.01
N ARG A 35 10.32 -11.28 13.50
CA ARG A 35 9.76 -10.06 14.11
C ARG A 35 8.26 -9.94 13.84
N THR A 36 7.58 -9.25 14.76
CA THR A 36 6.18 -8.81 14.60
C THR A 36 6.17 -7.36 14.15
N THR A 37 6.38 -7.13 12.85
CA THR A 37 6.73 -5.81 12.32
C THR A 37 5.64 -4.76 12.55
N ALA A 38 4.36 -5.13 12.46
CA ALA A 38 3.27 -4.21 12.76
C ALA A 38 3.24 -3.77 14.22
N ARG A 39 3.40 -4.71 15.16
CA ARG A 39 3.41 -4.38 16.59
C ARG A 39 4.59 -3.50 16.96
N GLU A 40 5.79 -3.85 16.50
CA GLU A 40 7.01 -3.10 16.80
C GLU A 40 6.91 -1.65 16.30
N LEU A 41 6.35 -1.45 15.09
CA LEU A 41 6.14 -0.11 14.54
C LEU A 41 5.11 0.67 15.38
N ALA A 42 4.00 0.04 15.78
CA ALA A 42 2.98 0.67 16.62
C ALA A 42 3.53 1.05 18.00
N GLU A 43 4.28 0.15 18.66
CA GLU A 43 4.92 0.40 19.96
C GLU A 43 5.92 1.57 19.90
N ARG A 44 6.72 1.64 18.83
CA ARG A 44 7.69 2.71 18.61
C ARG A 44 7.04 4.10 18.56
N PHE A 45 5.88 4.21 17.91
CA PHE A 45 5.16 5.48 17.78
C PHE A 45 4.15 5.74 18.92
N GLY A 46 3.88 4.74 19.77
CA GLY A 46 2.79 4.80 20.72
C GLY A 46 1.43 4.88 20.05
N TRP A 47 1.28 4.24 18.89
CA TRP A 47 0.07 4.28 18.07
C TRP A 47 -0.80 3.03 18.23
N ASN A 48 -2.08 3.21 17.94
CA ASN A 48 -3.00 2.09 17.79
C ASN A 48 -2.79 1.45 16.42
N TYR A 49 -3.03 0.14 16.31
CA TYR A 49 -3.00 -0.54 15.03
C TYR A 49 -4.05 -1.64 14.92
N ALA A 50 -4.45 -1.95 13.69
CA ALA A 50 -5.23 -3.11 13.32
C ALA A 50 -4.50 -3.85 12.19
N TYR A 51 -4.25 -5.14 12.39
CA TYR A 51 -3.55 -6.00 11.43
C TYR A 51 -4.51 -7.01 10.83
N GLY A 52 -4.44 -7.21 9.52
CA GLY A 52 -5.21 -8.20 8.77
C GLY A 52 -4.28 -9.17 8.05
N LEU A 53 -4.42 -10.46 8.36
CA LEU A 53 -3.66 -11.53 7.74
C LEU A 53 -4.07 -11.70 6.27
N GLU A 54 -3.13 -11.63 5.34
CA GLU A 54 -3.29 -12.03 3.93
C GLU A 54 -2.90 -13.49 3.74
N PHE A 55 -1.65 -13.81 4.06
CA PHE A 55 -1.03 -15.09 3.76
C PHE A 55 -0.30 -15.70 4.95
N ILE A 56 -0.30 -17.03 4.98
CA ILE A 56 0.66 -17.83 5.71
C ILE A 56 1.79 -18.13 4.74
N GLU A 57 3.01 -17.70 5.06
CA GLU A 57 4.20 -17.94 4.26
C GLU A 57 4.68 -19.39 4.42
N LEU A 58 4.93 -20.06 3.30
CA LEU A 58 5.46 -21.43 3.27
C LEU A 58 6.87 -21.40 2.67
N VAL A 59 7.88 -21.51 3.49
CA VAL A 59 9.26 -21.57 3.02
C VAL A 59 9.60 -22.98 2.55
N ASN A 60 10.08 -23.09 1.31
CA ASN A 60 10.50 -24.36 0.68
C ASN A 60 9.43 -25.47 0.71
N GLY A 61 8.17 -25.10 0.83
CA GLY A 61 7.03 -26.00 0.70
C GLY A 61 6.77 -26.93 1.88
N ALA A 62 7.47 -26.77 3.02
CA ALA A 62 7.35 -27.72 4.13
C ALA A 62 6.64 -27.12 5.35
N ASP A 63 7.10 -26.00 5.89
CA ASP A 63 6.60 -25.49 7.17
C ASP A 63 6.05 -24.07 7.07
N PRO A 64 4.97 -23.73 7.79
CA PRO A 64 4.56 -22.35 7.94
C PRO A 64 5.67 -21.55 8.65
N LYS A 65 6.10 -20.44 8.05
CA LYS A 65 7.20 -19.62 8.52
C LYS A 65 6.78 -18.17 8.74
N GLY A 66 5.63 -18.00 9.34
CA GLY A 66 5.10 -16.71 9.71
C GLY A 66 3.94 -16.26 8.83
N PHE A 67 3.48 -15.07 9.13
CA PHE A 67 2.30 -14.46 8.55
C PHE A 67 2.68 -13.19 7.80
N HIS A 68 1.91 -12.88 6.78
CA HIS A 68 2.09 -11.70 5.94
C HIS A 68 0.75 -11.01 5.75
N GLY A 69 0.72 -9.70 5.92
CA GLY A 69 -0.56 -8.99 5.88
C GLY A 69 -0.45 -7.48 5.78
N ASN A 70 -1.57 -6.82 6.02
CA ASN A 70 -1.73 -5.39 5.94
C ASN A 70 -2.10 -4.80 7.30
N ALA A 71 -1.83 -3.51 7.50
CA ALA A 71 -2.23 -2.85 8.74
C ALA A 71 -2.67 -1.40 8.51
N VAL A 72 -3.53 -0.97 9.41
CA VAL A 72 -3.85 0.44 9.66
C VAL A 72 -3.18 0.83 10.97
N PHE A 73 -2.40 1.91 10.94
CA PHE A 73 -1.85 2.55 12.13
C PHE A 73 -2.48 3.91 12.33
N SER A 74 -2.73 4.29 13.58
CA SER A 74 -3.36 5.57 13.90
C SER A 74 -2.89 6.10 15.23
N ARG A 75 -2.60 7.40 15.29
CA ARG A 75 -2.40 8.12 16.57
C ARG A 75 -3.69 8.23 17.37
N TRP A 76 -4.84 8.10 16.73
CA TRP A 76 -6.15 8.12 17.38
C TRP A 76 -6.65 6.72 17.69
N PRO A 77 -7.56 6.58 18.66
CA PRO A 77 -8.16 5.29 18.97
C PRO A 77 -8.87 4.66 17.78
N ILE A 78 -8.69 3.36 17.61
CA ILE A 78 -9.44 2.53 16.68
C ILE A 78 -10.68 2.00 17.44
N ARG A 79 -11.87 2.42 17.04
CA ARG A 79 -13.13 1.98 17.67
C ARG A 79 -13.51 0.57 17.23
N ARG A 80 -13.36 0.29 15.95
CA ARG A 80 -13.69 -0.99 15.30
C ARG A 80 -12.73 -1.24 14.15
N ALA A 81 -12.45 -2.51 13.89
CA ALA A 81 -11.68 -2.92 12.72
C ALA A 81 -12.20 -4.23 12.15
N TRP A 82 -11.99 -4.41 10.85
CA TRP A 82 -12.43 -5.59 10.11
C TRP A 82 -11.38 -5.97 9.06
N THR A 83 -11.19 -7.27 8.88
CA THR A 83 -10.46 -7.80 7.72
C THR A 83 -11.48 -8.29 6.70
N VAL A 84 -11.45 -7.70 5.51
CA VAL A 84 -12.31 -8.06 4.39
C VAL A 84 -11.51 -8.88 3.39
N ARG A 85 -11.87 -10.15 3.21
CA ARG A 85 -11.26 -11.02 2.20
C ARG A 85 -11.72 -10.60 0.82
N LEU A 86 -10.77 -10.52 -0.10
CA LEU A 86 -11.04 -10.16 -1.49
C LEU A 86 -11.24 -11.43 -2.34
N PRO A 87 -12.01 -11.35 -3.42
CA PRO A 87 -12.17 -12.47 -4.35
C PRO A 87 -10.83 -13.00 -4.85
N GLU A 88 -10.62 -14.30 -4.76
CA GLU A 88 -9.39 -14.94 -5.22
C GLU A 88 -9.24 -14.76 -6.73
N GLN A 89 -8.07 -14.26 -7.14
CA GLN A 89 -7.69 -14.05 -8.54
C GLN A 89 -6.49 -14.91 -8.95
N TYR A 90 -5.74 -15.40 -7.97
CA TYR A 90 -4.54 -16.20 -8.19
C TYR A 90 -4.29 -17.14 -7.01
N ASN A 91 -3.95 -18.38 -7.32
CA ASN A 91 -3.62 -19.38 -6.29
C ASN A 91 -2.12 -19.38 -5.99
N TRP A 92 -1.73 -18.66 -4.94
CA TRP A 92 -0.35 -18.49 -4.51
C TRP A 92 0.33 -19.77 -4.02
N TYR A 93 -0.42 -20.85 -3.75
CA TYR A 93 0.17 -22.13 -3.36
C TYR A 93 1.05 -22.73 -4.47
N PHE A 94 0.74 -22.41 -5.72
CA PHE A 94 1.49 -22.92 -6.89
C PHE A 94 2.53 -21.93 -7.42
N ASP A 95 2.71 -20.78 -6.77
CA ASP A 95 3.75 -19.82 -7.14
C ASP A 95 5.12 -20.28 -6.61
N ARG A 96 6.19 -19.63 -7.12
CA ARG A 96 7.56 -19.82 -6.61
C ARG A 96 7.63 -19.51 -5.11
N GLN A 97 6.97 -18.46 -4.67
CA GLN A 97 6.78 -18.12 -3.26
C GLN A 97 5.43 -18.69 -2.81
N ARG A 98 5.47 -19.89 -2.27
CA ARG A 98 4.25 -20.57 -1.83
C ARG A 98 3.63 -19.89 -0.63
N ARG A 99 2.33 -19.62 -0.73
CA ARG A 99 1.54 -18.98 0.33
C ARG A 99 0.16 -19.63 0.41
N ILE A 100 -0.41 -19.67 1.60
CA ILE A 100 -1.81 -20.05 1.84
C ILE A 100 -2.55 -18.80 2.29
N GLY A 101 -3.69 -18.50 1.66
CA GLY A 101 -4.49 -17.31 1.95
C GLY A 101 -4.85 -16.57 0.68
N GLY A 102 -5.10 -15.28 0.81
CA GLY A 102 -5.48 -14.41 -0.31
C GLY A 102 -5.50 -12.95 0.11
N ARG A 103 -5.63 -12.09 -0.86
CA ARG A 103 -5.65 -10.64 -0.67
C ARG A 103 -6.75 -10.20 0.29
N CYS A 104 -6.49 -9.14 1.03
CA CYS A 104 -7.46 -8.54 1.93
C CYS A 104 -7.33 -7.02 2.01
N ALA A 105 -8.40 -6.38 2.52
CA ALA A 105 -8.37 -5.03 3.01
C ALA A 105 -8.59 -5.02 4.52
N VAL A 106 -7.88 -4.14 5.23
CA VAL A 106 -8.06 -3.89 6.66
C VAL A 106 -8.80 -2.57 6.81
N LEU A 107 -10.07 -2.62 7.18
CA LEU A 107 -10.90 -1.46 7.43
C LEU A 107 -10.87 -1.11 8.92
N ALA A 108 -10.87 0.17 9.25
CA ALA A 108 -10.96 0.63 10.63
C ALA A 108 -11.80 1.90 10.73
N GLU A 109 -12.50 2.04 11.85
CA GLU A 109 -13.16 3.27 12.26
C GLU A 109 -12.32 3.93 13.36
N LEU A 110 -11.83 5.13 13.08
CA LEU A 110 -11.02 5.94 13.98
C LEU A 110 -11.90 6.94 14.73
N ASP A 111 -11.49 7.26 15.97
CA ASP A 111 -12.09 8.33 16.77
C ASP A 111 -11.20 9.57 16.77
N ILE A 112 -11.47 10.52 15.90
CA ILE A 112 -10.71 11.77 15.85
C ILE A 112 -11.40 12.83 16.74
N GLY A 113 -11.16 12.75 18.05
CA GLY A 113 -11.74 13.69 19.01
C GLY A 113 -13.28 13.69 19.02
N GLY A 114 -13.88 12.50 19.05
CA GLY A 114 -15.32 12.30 19.02
C GLY A 114 -15.94 12.25 17.62
N ARG A 115 -15.15 12.43 16.57
CA ARG A 115 -15.62 12.38 15.18
C ARG A 115 -15.09 11.14 14.49
N PRO A 116 -15.95 10.34 13.86
CA PRO A 116 -15.50 9.14 13.16
C PRO A 116 -14.81 9.47 11.83
N LEU A 117 -13.77 8.70 11.51
CA LEU A 117 -13.15 8.61 10.20
C LEU A 117 -12.97 7.13 9.86
N GLY A 118 -13.49 6.71 8.72
CA GLY A 118 -13.19 5.40 8.16
C GLY A 118 -11.85 5.42 7.42
N VAL A 119 -11.06 4.37 7.61
CA VAL A 119 -9.82 4.18 6.86
C VAL A 119 -9.67 2.74 6.43
N ALA A 120 -8.97 2.48 5.31
CA ALA A 120 -8.63 1.12 4.95
C ALA A 120 -7.26 1.01 4.28
N SER A 121 -6.47 0.03 4.71
CA SER A 121 -5.30 -0.46 4.01
C SER A 121 -5.73 -1.57 3.04
N ILE A 122 -5.45 -1.38 1.75
CA ILE A 122 -5.87 -2.26 0.65
C ILE A 122 -4.64 -2.80 -0.05
N HIS A 123 -4.66 -4.11 -0.36
CA HIS A 123 -3.66 -4.73 -1.21
C HIS A 123 -4.37 -5.59 -2.26
N LEU A 124 -4.44 -5.12 -3.50
CA LEU A 124 -5.07 -5.86 -4.59
C LEU A 124 -4.10 -6.87 -5.21
N GLU A 125 -4.64 -7.78 -6.03
CA GLU A 125 -3.84 -8.84 -6.64
C GLU A 125 -3.02 -8.33 -7.83
N ASN A 126 -1.72 -8.62 -7.82
CA ASN A 126 -0.82 -8.31 -8.92
C ASN A 126 -0.83 -9.40 -10.02
N ARG A 127 -1.17 -10.67 -9.67
CA ARG A 127 -1.23 -11.81 -10.59
C ARG A 127 -2.62 -11.94 -11.23
N THR A 128 -3.14 -10.82 -11.75
CA THR A 128 -4.42 -10.74 -12.44
C THR A 128 -4.43 -9.60 -13.45
N HIS A 129 -5.50 -9.47 -14.20
CA HIS A 129 -5.76 -8.36 -15.11
C HIS A 129 -6.63 -7.28 -14.45
N GLY A 130 -6.87 -6.14 -15.15
CA GLY A 130 -7.62 -5.00 -14.62
C GLY A 130 -9.03 -5.35 -14.13
N GLU A 131 -9.73 -6.27 -14.79
CA GLU A 131 -11.06 -6.72 -14.37
C GLU A 131 -11.04 -7.47 -13.03
N GLY A 132 -10.02 -8.31 -12.79
CA GLY A 132 -9.87 -8.97 -11.50
C GLY A 132 -9.60 -7.98 -10.37
N ARG A 133 -8.80 -6.95 -10.61
CA ARG A 133 -8.58 -5.84 -9.66
C ARG A 133 -9.85 -5.01 -9.44
N ARG A 134 -10.63 -4.77 -10.50
CA ARG A 134 -11.93 -4.11 -10.38
C ARG A 134 -12.87 -4.86 -9.43
N LEU A 135 -13.01 -6.17 -9.61
CA LEU A 135 -13.86 -7.01 -8.77
C LEU A 135 -13.43 -6.97 -7.29
N GLN A 136 -12.12 -6.99 -7.04
CA GLN A 136 -11.57 -6.84 -5.69
C GLN A 136 -11.86 -5.45 -5.11
N MET A 137 -11.69 -4.38 -5.88
CA MET A 137 -11.99 -3.02 -5.45
C MET A 137 -13.47 -2.83 -5.14
N GLU A 138 -14.37 -3.32 -5.98
CA GLU A 138 -15.81 -3.27 -5.71
C GLU A 138 -16.17 -3.95 -4.39
N THR A 139 -15.51 -5.07 -4.06
CA THR A 139 -15.69 -5.74 -2.77
C THR A 139 -15.28 -4.85 -1.60
N VAL A 140 -14.17 -4.12 -1.73
CA VAL A 140 -13.71 -3.15 -0.72
C VAL A 140 -14.71 -2.00 -0.57
N LEU A 141 -15.15 -1.41 -1.69
CA LEU A 141 -16.07 -0.28 -1.71
C LEU A 141 -17.42 -0.65 -1.08
N GLN A 142 -17.98 -1.81 -1.42
CA GLN A 142 -19.21 -2.34 -0.81
C GLN A 142 -19.04 -2.60 0.69
N ALA A 143 -17.88 -3.11 1.10
CA ALA A 143 -17.57 -3.29 2.52
C ALA A 143 -17.48 -1.96 3.25
N ALA A 144 -16.85 -0.92 2.66
CA ALA A 144 -16.79 0.41 3.23
C ALA A 144 -18.19 1.03 3.41
N GLU A 145 -19.08 0.91 2.41
CA GLU A 145 -20.48 1.37 2.54
C GLU A 145 -21.21 0.69 3.71
N ARG A 146 -21.05 -0.61 3.85
CA ARG A 146 -21.75 -1.40 4.86
C ARG A 146 -21.19 -1.21 6.27
N LEU A 147 -19.84 -1.14 6.41
CA LEU A 147 -19.15 -1.15 7.71
C LEU A 147 -18.88 0.24 8.25
N LEU A 148 -18.80 1.24 7.38
CA LEU A 148 -18.48 2.64 7.69
C LEU A 148 -19.55 3.60 7.12
N PRO A 149 -20.86 3.34 7.38
CA PRO A 149 -21.94 4.07 6.74
C PRO A 149 -21.97 5.53 7.19
N GLY A 150 -22.10 6.45 6.21
CA GLY A 150 -22.36 7.86 6.45
C GLY A 150 -21.20 8.65 7.09
N ILE A 151 -20.01 8.08 7.18
CA ILE A 151 -18.82 8.77 7.68
C ILE A 151 -17.83 9.05 6.55
N PRO A 152 -16.95 10.05 6.70
CA PRO A 152 -15.83 10.25 5.77
C PRO A 152 -14.92 9.02 5.73
N VAL A 153 -14.37 8.71 4.55
CA VAL A 153 -13.53 7.51 4.36
C VAL A 153 -12.29 7.84 3.54
N VAL A 154 -11.15 7.30 3.98
CA VAL A 154 -9.88 7.29 3.24
C VAL A 154 -9.42 5.85 3.07
N LEU A 155 -9.34 5.39 1.84
CA LEU A 155 -8.85 4.08 1.45
C LEU A 155 -7.49 4.24 0.78
N GLY A 156 -6.59 3.27 0.88
CA GLY A 156 -5.32 3.34 0.16
C GLY A 156 -4.44 2.13 0.34
N GLY A 157 -3.35 2.11 -0.40
CA GLY A 157 -2.36 1.05 -0.41
C GLY A 157 -1.92 0.68 -1.82
N ASP A 158 -1.33 -0.50 -1.95
CA ASP A 158 -0.91 -1.06 -3.23
C ASP A 158 -2.12 -1.66 -3.96
N LEU A 159 -2.63 -0.94 -4.94
CA LEU A 159 -3.74 -1.37 -5.77
C LEU A 159 -3.28 -2.22 -6.98
N ASN A 160 -1.98 -2.43 -7.11
CA ASN A 160 -1.36 -3.20 -8.18
C ASN A 160 -1.87 -2.82 -9.59
N THR A 161 -2.11 -1.53 -9.83
CA THR A 161 -2.66 -0.96 -11.07
C THR A 161 -1.67 -1.03 -12.22
N ASN A 162 -1.26 -2.24 -12.56
CA ASN A 162 -0.22 -2.52 -13.54
C ASN A 162 -0.60 -2.14 -14.98
N THR A 163 -1.88 -1.95 -15.26
CA THR A 163 -2.45 -1.74 -16.62
C THR A 163 -2.29 -2.93 -17.58
N PHE A 164 -1.78 -4.05 -17.12
CA PHE A 164 -1.58 -5.29 -17.86
C PHE A 164 -1.93 -6.52 -17.02
N ASP A 165 -1.89 -7.70 -17.63
CA ASP A 165 -2.05 -8.98 -16.93
C ASP A 165 -0.75 -9.35 -16.21
N GLY A 166 -0.77 -9.28 -14.86
CA GLY A 166 0.41 -9.59 -14.04
C GLY A 166 0.83 -11.07 -14.03
N ARG A 167 0.06 -11.95 -14.71
CA ARG A 167 0.44 -13.35 -14.93
C ARG A 167 1.39 -13.51 -16.11
N ASP A 168 1.38 -12.55 -17.05
CA ASP A 168 2.30 -12.52 -18.18
C ASP A 168 3.68 -12.06 -17.71
N LYS A 169 4.67 -12.96 -17.82
CA LYS A 169 6.04 -12.70 -17.38
C LYS A 169 6.85 -11.91 -18.39
N ASP A 170 6.45 -11.95 -19.66
CA ASP A 170 7.20 -11.34 -20.76
C ASP A 170 6.77 -9.90 -21.00
N VAL A 171 5.60 -9.51 -20.53
CA VAL A 171 5.02 -8.17 -20.70
C VAL A 171 5.94 -7.04 -20.21
N ILE A 172 6.76 -7.30 -19.20
CA ILE A 172 7.67 -6.28 -18.64
C ILE A 172 8.73 -5.87 -19.65
N GLN A 173 9.26 -6.79 -20.45
CA GLN A 173 10.23 -6.48 -21.50
C GLN A 173 9.57 -5.70 -22.63
N GLU A 174 8.33 -6.06 -22.97
CA GLU A 174 7.56 -5.32 -23.97
C GLU A 174 7.31 -3.87 -23.52
N ILE A 175 6.89 -3.67 -22.28
CA ILE A 175 6.67 -2.33 -21.70
C ILE A 175 7.98 -1.54 -21.67
N ALA A 176 9.08 -2.15 -21.24
CA ALA A 176 10.38 -1.49 -21.19
C ALA A 176 10.85 -0.99 -22.56
N GLY A 177 10.52 -1.72 -23.63
CA GLY A 177 10.83 -1.34 -25.02
C GLY A 177 9.85 -0.33 -25.66
N SER A 178 8.74 0.03 -24.99
CA SER A 178 7.67 0.85 -25.57
C SER A 178 7.38 2.10 -24.74
N PRO A 179 7.74 3.30 -25.23
CA PRO A 179 7.39 4.55 -24.56
C PRO A 179 5.87 4.77 -24.37
N GLU A 180 5.05 4.20 -25.25
CA GLU A 180 3.59 4.26 -25.14
C GLU A 180 3.09 3.41 -23.96
N LEU A 181 3.58 2.17 -23.84
CA LEU A 181 3.20 1.30 -22.72
C LEU A 181 3.73 1.82 -21.39
N GLN A 182 4.91 2.46 -21.37
CA GLN A 182 5.42 3.13 -20.17
C GLN A 182 4.52 4.28 -19.74
N ARG A 183 4.07 5.14 -20.66
CA ARG A 183 3.09 6.20 -20.36
C ARG A 183 1.79 5.61 -19.83
N ARG A 184 1.30 4.52 -20.40
CA ARG A 184 0.12 3.82 -19.92
C ARG A 184 0.25 3.40 -18.45
N CYS A 185 1.41 2.91 -18.04
CA CYS A 185 1.68 2.45 -16.69
C CYS A 185 1.90 3.58 -15.67
N LEU A 186 2.11 4.81 -16.12
CA LEU A 186 2.44 5.93 -15.26
C LEU A 186 1.44 7.10 -15.35
N GLU A 187 1.11 7.53 -16.58
CA GLU A 187 0.31 8.72 -16.84
C GLU A 187 -1.17 8.42 -17.03
N ASP A 188 -1.48 7.34 -17.77
CA ASP A 188 -2.84 7.00 -18.21
C ASP A 188 -3.48 5.85 -17.41
N VAL A 189 -2.96 5.55 -16.21
CA VAL A 189 -3.35 4.35 -15.43
C VAL A 189 -4.87 4.24 -15.27
N ALA A 190 -5.54 5.32 -14.88
CA ALA A 190 -7.00 5.31 -14.65
C ALA A 190 -7.82 4.93 -15.90
N ARG A 191 -7.29 5.14 -17.09
CA ARG A 191 -7.94 4.74 -18.34
C ARG A 191 -7.97 3.22 -18.55
N TYR A 192 -7.01 2.51 -17.98
CA TYR A 192 -6.80 1.07 -18.19
C TYR A 192 -7.11 0.24 -16.95
N GLU A 193 -7.28 0.88 -15.79
CA GLU A 193 -7.54 0.22 -14.50
C GLU A 193 -8.92 0.59 -13.97
N ALA A 194 -9.89 -0.24 -14.31
CA ALA A 194 -11.28 -0.06 -13.91
C ALA A 194 -11.51 -0.07 -12.39
N ALA A 195 -10.53 -0.53 -11.60
CA ALA A 195 -10.56 -0.42 -10.14
C ALA A 195 -10.60 1.04 -9.68
N LEU A 196 -9.89 1.95 -10.36
CA LEU A 196 -9.90 3.38 -10.05
C LEU A 196 -11.22 4.03 -10.45
N SER A 197 -11.74 3.72 -11.67
CA SER A 197 -13.03 4.23 -12.13
C SER A 197 -14.17 3.77 -11.22
N ALA A 198 -14.15 2.52 -10.74
CA ALA A 198 -15.14 2.01 -9.79
C ALA A 198 -15.18 2.82 -8.48
N ALA A 199 -14.01 3.28 -8.01
CA ALA A 199 -13.95 4.15 -6.84
C ALA A 199 -14.49 5.56 -7.14
N GLU A 200 -14.15 6.14 -8.31
CA GLU A 200 -14.64 7.44 -8.76
C GLU A 200 -16.17 7.44 -8.93
N ASP A 201 -16.75 6.39 -9.50
CA ASP A 201 -18.19 6.21 -9.67
C ASP A 201 -18.94 6.18 -8.32
N MET A 202 -18.27 5.76 -7.24
CA MET A 202 -18.79 5.79 -5.88
C MET A 202 -18.42 7.09 -5.12
N GLY A 203 -17.96 8.12 -5.83
CA GLY A 203 -17.67 9.44 -5.28
C GLY A 203 -16.35 9.59 -4.54
N TYR A 204 -15.41 8.67 -4.73
CA TYR A 204 -14.05 8.83 -4.21
C TYR A 204 -13.20 9.72 -5.13
N CYS A 205 -12.46 10.62 -4.53
CA CYS A 205 -11.39 11.36 -5.21
C CYS A 205 -10.11 10.53 -5.16
N VAL A 206 -9.51 10.27 -6.31
CA VAL A 206 -8.25 9.51 -6.43
C VAL A 206 -7.06 10.47 -6.35
N VAL A 207 -6.10 10.18 -5.47
CA VAL A 207 -4.90 10.99 -5.27
C VAL A 207 -3.62 10.12 -5.18
N PRO A 208 -2.42 10.66 -5.51
CA PRO A 208 -2.19 11.98 -6.11
C PRO A 208 -2.77 12.06 -7.52
N ARG A 209 -3.09 13.25 -8.01
CA ARG A 209 -3.58 13.44 -9.39
C ARG A 209 -2.45 13.45 -10.40
N GLU A 210 -1.34 14.05 -10.02
CA GLU A 210 -0.17 14.15 -10.89
C GLU A 210 0.51 12.78 -11.03
N PRO A 211 0.97 12.42 -12.24
CA PRO A 211 1.72 11.20 -12.47
C PRO A 211 2.98 11.14 -11.61
N ALA A 212 3.15 10.03 -10.89
CA ALA A 212 4.34 9.82 -10.08
C ALA A 212 4.66 8.33 -9.98
N VAL A 213 5.94 8.00 -9.96
CA VAL A 213 6.42 6.61 -9.80
C VAL A 213 6.25 6.21 -8.35
N THR A 214 5.39 5.21 -8.10
CA THR A 214 5.25 4.63 -6.76
C THR A 214 6.03 3.33 -6.62
N ARG A 215 6.37 2.66 -7.72
CA ARG A 215 7.23 1.47 -7.73
C ARG A 215 8.24 1.52 -8.86
N ARG A 216 9.49 1.15 -8.55
CA ARG A 216 10.54 0.90 -9.55
C ARG A 216 10.78 -0.59 -9.70
N LYS A 217 10.61 -1.10 -10.90
CA LYS A 217 10.89 -2.49 -11.22
C LYS A 217 12.22 -2.59 -11.95
N PRO A 218 13.25 -3.26 -11.38
CA PRO A 218 14.53 -3.43 -12.03
C PRO A 218 14.40 -4.20 -13.35
N LEU A 219 15.16 -3.79 -14.35
CA LEU A 219 15.27 -4.45 -15.65
C LEU A 219 16.64 -5.13 -15.80
N PRO A 220 16.75 -6.14 -16.70
CA PRO A 220 17.99 -6.89 -16.89
C PRO A 220 19.19 -6.05 -17.36
N ASP A 221 18.94 -4.92 -18.00
CA ASP A 221 19.96 -3.97 -18.50
C ASP A 221 20.47 -2.99 -17.41
N GLY A 222 20.00 -3.13 -16.18
CA GLY A 222 20.34 -2.25 -15.06
C GLY A 222 19.50 -0.98 -14.97
N SER A 223 18.60 -0.73 -15.92
CA SER A 223 17.61 0.33 -15.85
C SER A 223 16.41 -0.08 -14.97
N SER A 224 15.44 0.79 -14.78
CA SER A 224 14.20 0.46 -14.06
C SER A 224 12.97 0.98 -14.77
N LEU A 225 11.88 0.20 -14.70
CA LEU A 225 10.57 0.60 -15.16
C LEU A 225 9.81 1.28 -14.01
N GLY A 226 9.35 2.52 -14.23
CA GLY A 226 8.48 3.21 -13.29
C GLY A 226 7.03 2.77 -13.45
N LEU A 227 6.39 2.40 -12.34
CA LEU A 227 4.98 2.02 -12.26
C LEU A 227 4.27 2.90 -11.23
N ARG A 228 2.96 3.07 -11.40
CA ARG A 228 2.09 3.78 -10.47
C ARG A 228 1.04 2.81 -9.93
N LEU A 229 1.33 2.20 -8.79
CA LEU A 229 0.55 1.11 -8.19
C LEU A 229 -0.18 1.54 -6.92
N ASP A 230 0.34 2.55 -6.22
CA ASP A 230 -0.11 2.97 -4.90
C ASP A 230 -0.96 4.24 -4.98
N TRP A 231 -2.05 4.27 -4.25
CA TRP A 231 -3.05 5.31 -4.31
C TRP A 231 -3.72 5.57 -2.97
N LEU A 232 -4.27 6.79 -2.83
CA LEU A 232 -5.26 7.10 -1.81
C LEU A 232 -6.58 7.48 -2.49
N LEU A 233 -7.67 7.00 -1.94
CA LEU A 233 -9.04 7.20 -2.41
C LEU A 233 -9.82 7.86 -1.28
N MET A 234 -10.36 9.05 -1.51
CA MET A 234 -10.91 9.90 -0.46
C MET A 234 -12.37 10.25 -0.75
N ARG A 235 -13.26 10.03 0.23
CA ARG A 235 -14.65 10.42 0.15
C ARG A 235 -15.12 11.08 1.44
N GLY A 236 -15.87 12.19 1.33
CA GLY A 236 -16.35 12.94 2.50
C GLY A 236 -15.24 13.63 3.31
N VAL A 237 -14.06 13.78 2.74
CA VAL A 237 -12.95 14.63 3.20
C VAL A 237 -12.55 15.56 2.05
N VAL A 238 -11.92 16.67 2.38
CA VAL A 238 -11.35 17.58 1.37
C VAL A 238 -9.91 17.18 1.14
N PRO A 239 -9.54 16.67 -0.05
CA PRO A 239 -8.15 16.41 -0.38
C PRO A 239 -7.35 17.72 -0.36
N GLY A 240 -6.29 17.77 0.43
CA GLY A 240 -5.31 18.84 0.43
C GLY A 240 -4.11 18.52 -0.47
N GLU A 241 -2.93 18.93 -0.05
CA GLU A 241 -1.69 18.57 -0.72
C GLU A 241 -1.52 17.04 -0.75
N SER A 242 -1.07 16.52 -1.88
CA SER A 242 -0.70 15.10 -2.04
C SER A 242 0.55 14.96 -2.87
N ARG A 243 1.39 13.99 -2.54
CA ARG A 243 2.66 13.73 -3.23
C ARG A 243 3.11 12.29 -3.04
N VAL A 244 4.04 11.87 -3.88
CA VAL A 244 4.77 10.61 -3.72
C VAL A 244 6.15 10.93 -3.14
N LEU A 245 6.50 10.26 -2.06
CA LEU A 245 7.75 10.46 -1.33
C LEU A 245 8.65 9.25 -1.57
N SER A 246 9.90 9.52 -1.94
CA SER A 246 10.89 8.46 -2.11
C SER A 246 11.14 7.76 -0.76
N THR A 247 11.26 6.43 -0.82
CA THR A 247 11.70 5.60 0.32
C THR A 247 13.20 5.28 0.25
N ARG A 248 13.92 5.90 -0.68
CA ARG A 248 15.39 5.84 -0.72
C ARG A 248 15.94 6.88 0.23
N THR A 249 16.82 6.43 1.12
CA THR A 249 17.42 7.32 2.12
C THR A 249 18.27 8.42 1.49
N ALA A 250 18.88 8.17 0.33
CA ALA A 250 19.64 9.15 -0.43
C ALA A 250 18.79 10.33 -0.97
N ASP A 251 17.48 10.13 -1.14
CA ASP A 251 16.55 11.15 -1.65
C ASP A 251 15.95 12.01 -0.52
N CYS A 252 16.23 11.67 0.75
CA CYS A 252 15.69 12.38 1.91
C CYS A 252 16.74 13.34 2.48
N ASP A 253 16.36 14.59 2.67
CA ASP A 253 17.16 15.54 3.43
C ASP A 253 16.95 15.30 4.92
N PHE A 254 17.68 14.32 5.47
CA PHE A 254 17.69 14.08 6.90
C PHE A 254 18.44 15.21 7.58
N ALA A 255 17.72 16.14 8.18
CA ALA A 255 18.26 17.33 8.84
C ALA A 255 19.20 17.03 10.03
N ARG A 256 19.38 15.76 10.38
CA ARG A 256 20.24 15.31 11.47
C ARG A 256 21.42 14.49 10.96
N PRO A 257 22.68 15.03 11.08
CA PRO A 257 23.90 14.30 10.68
C PRO A 257 24.14 12.99 11.47
N ASP A 258 23.52 12.86 12.63
CA ASP A 258 23.58 11.72 13.54
C ASP A 258 22.43 10.73 13.37
N SER A 259 21.56 10.94 12.39
CA SER A 259 20.51 9.96 12.05
C SER A 259 21.15 8.63 11.66
N ALA A 260 20.66 7.53 12.22
CA ALA A 260 21.06 6.17 11.82
C ALA A 260 20.89 5.95 10.31
N LEU A 261 19.96 6.66 9.68
CA LEU A 261 19.71 6.64 8.24
C LEU A 261 20.80 7.28 7.38
N ALA A 262 21.63 8.16 7.95
CA ALA A 262 22.79 8.71 7.23
C ALA A 262 23.81 7.63 6.84
N GLN A 263 23.78 6.47 7.52
CA GLN A 263 24.60 5.30 7.20
C GLN A 263 24.03 4.47 6.05
N PHE A 264 22.74 4.66 5.69
CA PHE A 264 22.01 3.87 4.70
C PHE A 264 21.62 4.68 3.46
N GLN A 265 22.41 5.68 3.10
CA GLN A 265 22.09 6.66 2.03
C GLN A 265 21.83 6.07 0.63
N GLU A 266 22.22 4.82 0.40
CA GLU A 266 22.03 4.15 -0.89
C GLU A 266 20.98 3.02 -0.84
N GLU A 267 20.38 2.75 0.32
CA GLU A 267 19.41 1.67 0.47
C GLU A 267 17.97 2.15 0.28
N GLU A 268 17.18 1.31 -0.35
CA GLU A 268 15.74 1.46 -0.42
C GLU A 268 15.11 0.81 0.82
N LEU A 269 14.35 1.58 1.58
CA LEU A 269 13.60 1.07 2.74
C LEU A 269 12.38 0.25 2.31
N SER A 270 11.91 0.49 1.10
CA SER A 270 10.86 -0.23 0.41
C SER A 270 11.10 -0.15 -1.10
N ASP A 271 10.73 -1.17 -1.85
CA ASP A 271 10.69 -1.13 -3.31
C ASP A 271 9.48 -0.32 -3.86
N HIS A 272 8.66 0.22 -2.94
CA HIS A 272 7.62 1.21 -3.22
C HIS A 272 7.93 2.55 -2.56
N ASN A 273 7.57 3.63 -3.25
CA ASN A 273 7.53 4.98 -2.71
C ASN A 273 6.23 5.19 -1.93
N ALA A 274 6.26 6.04 -0.91
CA ALA A 274 5.10 6.32 -0.09
C ALA A 274 4.18 7.36 -0.76
N VAL A 275 2.88 7.08 -0.79
CA VAL A 275 1.87 8.08 -1.16
C VAL A 275 1.43 8.82 0.09
N TRP A 276 1.58 10.13 0.10
CA TRP A 276 1.26 10.99 1.22
C TRP A 276 0.20 12.04 0.82
N ALA A 277 -0.73 12.32 1.72
CA ALA A 277 -1.70 13.38 1.51
C ALA A 277 -2.19 14.01 2.81
N VAL A 278 -2.56 15.29 2.73
CA VAL A 278 -3.29 15.98 3.78
C VAL A 278 -4.78 15.86 3.49
N CYS A 279 -5.54 15.50 4.52
CA CYS A 279 -7.00 15.48 4.45
C CYS A 279 -7.56 16.61 5.31
N GLY A 280 -8.21 17.58 4.66
CA GLY A 280 -9.03 18.58 5.32
C GLY A 280 -10.41 18.02 5.67
N ARG A 281 -11.10 18.67 6.61
CA ARG A 281 -12.51 18.38 6.88
C ARG A 281 -13.38 19.14 5.89
N PRO A 282 -14.57 18.60 5.49
CA PRO A 282 -15.56 19.37 4.78
C PRO A 282 -16.14 20.50 5.64
#